data_a5d3466a62d389b196ae8e6e6d2030fc
#
_entry.id   a5d3466a62d389b196ae8e6e6d2030fc
#
_cell.length_a   1.000
_cell.length_b   1.000
_cell.length_c   1.000
_cell.angle_alpha   90.00
_cell.angle_beta   90.00
_cell.angle_gamma   90.00
#
_symmetry.space_group_name_H-M   'P 1'
#
loop_
_entity.id
_entity.type
_entity.pdbx_description
1 polymer ?
#
loop_
_entity_poly.entity_id
_entity_poly.type
_entity_poly.pdbx_seq_one_letter_code
_entity_poly.pdbx_strand_id
1 'polypeptide(L)'
;MDSKVVFDTSKLKISKETDQIMLVIPTEYTSSTAKFYYYIKEGEKWKEFLISDAYIGRDGLGLQSESDLKSPIGLFNFTKFFGIADNPGTKMPYIKLNESLYWVSDPKSPKYNQMVNIETFKDFDLNLSEHLIEETVAYKYAVNINYNPNGIPGKGSAIFLHCTKEPLYTLGCVSLPEKNMIKVIKNANEKAVIIIDEYKNIYNY
;
A
#
# COMPACT_ATOMS: atom_id res chain seq x y z
N MET A 1 21.87 20.84 -2.50
CA MET A 1 21.46 20.40 -1.14
C MET A 1 19.95 20.28 -1.17
N ASP A 2 19.46 19.06 -1.26
CA ASP A 2 18.01 18.84 -1.18
C ASP A 2 17.56 19.23 0.22
N SER A 3 16.80 20.33 0.32
CA SER A 3 16.18 20.72 1.59
C SER A 3 15.26 19.61 2.04
N LYS A 4 15.56 19.01 3.20
CA LYS A 4 14.73 17.98 3.80
C LYS A 4 13.31 18.54 3.95
N VAL A 5 12.36 17.97 3.23
CA VAL A 5 10.94 18.33 3.39
C VAL A 5 10.49 17.79 4.75
N VAL A 6 10.01 18.66 5.61
CA VAL A 6 9.44 18.31 6.93
C VAL A 6 7.95 18.62 6.89
N PHE A 7 7.13 17.61 7.15
CA PHE A 7 5.68 17.77 7.26
C PHE A 7 5.29 18.09 8.69
N ASP A 8 4.48 19.11 8.88
CA ASP A 8 3.80 19.36 10.16
C ASP A 8 2.54 18.49 10.24
N THR A 9 2.74 17.23 10.63
CA THR A 9 1.66 16.23 10.72
C THR A 9 0.54 16.62 11.69
N SER A 10 0.79 17.54 12.64
CA SER A 10 -0.25 18.03 13.54
C SER A 10 -1.33 18.86 12.85
N LYS A 11 -1.03 19.41 11.67
CA LYS A 11 -1.98 20.16 10.84
C LYS A 11 -2.89 19.30 9.97
N LEU A 12 -2.59 18.01 9.82
CA LEU A 12 -3.45 17.08 9.13
C LEU A 12 -4.72 16.83 9.96
N LYS A 13 -5.88 16.89 9.32
CA LYS A 13 -7.17 16.64 10.02
C LYS A 13 -7.19 15.25 10.66
N ILE A 14 -6.69 14.25 9.91
CA ILE A 14 -6.62 12.86 10.37
C ILE A 14 -5.71 12.66 11.59
N SER A 15 -4.81 13.60 11.91
CA SER A 15 -3.89 13.52 13.05
C SER A 15 -4.58 13.44 14.43
N LYS A 16 -5.88 13.73 14.48
CA LYS A 16 -6.72 13.62 15.69
C LYS A 16 -7.28 12.21 15.87
N GLU A 17 -7.31 11.40 14.82
CA GLU A 17 -7.96 10.08 14.77
C GLU A 17 -6.95 8.93 14.73
N THR A 18 -5.70 9.24 14.39
CA THR A 18 -4.62 8.25 14.25
C THR A 18 -3.38 8.62 15.07
N ASP A 19 -2.55 7.63 15.32
CA ASP A 19 -1.21 7.80 15.91
C ASP A 19 -0.08 7.45 14.92
N GLN A 20 -0.43 7.08 13.67
CA GLN A 20 0.54 6.69 12.66
C GLN A 20 0.11 7.17 11.27
N ILE A 21 0.91 8.04 10.66
CA ILE A 21 0.65 8.61 9.34
C ILE A 21 1.81 8.28 8.41
N MET A 22 1.48 7.67 7.28
CA MET A 22 2.39 7.46 6.16
C MET A 22 1.99 8.39 5.02
N LEU A 23 2.98 9.04 4.39
CA LEU A 23 2.77 9.92 3.24
C LEU A 23 3.56 9.37 2.06
N VAL A 24 2.93 9.28 0.90
CA VAL A 24 3.56 8.94 -0.38
C VAL A 24 3.43 10.15 -1.29
N ILE A 25 4.55 10.81 -1.52
CA ILE A 25 4.62 12.05 -2.29
C ILE A 25 5.38 11.80 -3.58
N PRO A 26 4.72 11.81 -4.74
CA PRO A 26 5.40 11.64 -6.02
C PRO A 26 6.37 12.78 -6.29
N THR A 27 7.42 12.50 -7.06
CA THR A 27 8.32 13.55 -7.55
C THR A 27 7.59 14.54 -8.44
N GLU A 28 6.73 13.99 -9.32
CA GLU A 28 5.78 14.72 -10.16
C GLU A 28 4.51 13.87 -10.31
N TYR A 29 3.39 14.51 -10.68
CA TYR A 29 2.08 13.82 -10.79
C TYR A 29 2.09 12.58 -11.68
N THR A 30 2.88 12.61 -12.76
CA THR A 30 3.00 11.52 -13.75
C THR A 30 4.25 10.64 -13.54
N SER A 31 5.01 10.89 -12.46
CA SER A 31 6.23 10.12 -12.17
C SER A 31 5.91 8.81 -11.45
N SER A 32 6.67 7.76 -11.75
CA SER A 32 6.64 6.51 -11.01
C SER A 32 7.48 6.55 -9.72
N THR A 33 8.27 7.62 -9.51
CA THR A 33 9.11 7.79 -8.32
C THR A 33 8.41 8.66 -7.29
N ALA A 34 8.59 8.31 -6.02
CA ALA A 34 8.01 9.03 -4.90
C ALA A 34 8.96 9.02 -3.69
N LYS A 35 8.67 9.86 -2.71
CA LYS A 35 9.23 9.77 -1.36
C LYS A 35 8.15 9.28 -0.41
N PHE A 36 8.55 8.38 0.46
CA PHE A 36 7.73 7.83 1.53
C PHE A 36 8.20 8.39 2.86
N TYR A 37 7.25 8.89 3.65
CA TYR A 37 7.47 9.40 5.00
C TYR A 37 6.57 8.64 5.97
N TYR A 38 7.10 8.26 7.11
CA TYR A 38 6.33 7.61 8.16
C TYR A 38 6.54 8.34 9.47
N TYR A 39 5.44 8.81 10.04
CA TYR A 39 5.38 9.52 11.31
C TYR A 39 4.62 8.69 12.33
N ILE A 40 5.13 8.65 13.56
CA ILE A 40 4.49 7.98 14.69
C ILE A 40 4.30 9.02 15.81
N LYS A 41 3.13 9.02 16.43
CA LYS A 41 2.80 9.89 17.57
C LYS A 41 3.28 9.21 18.85
N GLU A 42 4.13 9.91 19.61
CA GLU A 42 4.60 9.51 20.93
C GLU A 42 4.09 10.53 21.95
N GLY A 43 3.11 10.14 22.77
CA GLY A 43 2.34 11.07 23.57
C GLY A 43 1.63 12.08 22.66
N GLU A 44 1.87 13.38 22.87
CA GLU A 44 1.28 14.45 22.06
C GLU A 44 2.16 14.89 20.88
N LYS A 45 3.34 14.27 20.68
CA LYS A 45 4.31 14.71 19.68
C LYS A 45 4.42 13.72 18.52
N TRP A 46 4.35 14.24 17.31
CA TRP A 46 4.67 13.50 16.10
C TRP A 46 6.18 13.43 15.89
N LYS A 47 6.68 12.25 15.60
CA LYS A 47 8.09 11.99 15.28
C LYS A 47 8.22 11.33 13.92
N GLU A 48 9.17 11.80 13.15
CA GLU A 48 9.60 11.13 11.93
C GLU A 48 10.28 9.80 12.28
N PHE A 49 9.66 8.71 11.87
CA PHE A 49 10.16 7.35 12.10
C PHE A 49 10.98 6.83 10.93
N LEU A 50 10.55 7.13 9.70
CA LEU A 50 11.20 6.64 8.49
C LEU A 50 10.99 7.61 7.32
N ILE A 51 12.09 7.85 6.56
CA ILE A 51 12.03 8.38 5.19
C ILE A 51 12.62 7.32 4.26
N SER A 52 12.01 7.14 3.10
CA SER A 52 12.45 6.18 2.08
C SER A 52 12.18 6.69 0.68
N ASP A 53 12.97 6.23 -0.27
CA ASP A 53 12.54 6.22 -1.65
C ASP A 53 11.38 5.24 -1.78
N ALA A 54 10.46 5.53 -2.69
CA ALA A 54 9.30 4.72 -3.01
C ALA A 54 9.06 4.73 -4.52
N TYR A 55 8.40 3.69 -5.01
CA TYR A 55 7.92 3.64 -6.39
C TYR A 55 6.44 3.39 -6.40
N ILE A 56 5.76 4.02 -7.34
CA ILE A 56 4.31 4.00 -7.50
C ILE A 56 3.93 3.57 -8.91
N GLY A 57 2.67 3.69 -9.28
CA GLY A 57 2.19 3.36 -10.62
C GLY A 57 3.06 3.96 -11.72
N ARG A 58 3.35 3.19 -12.78
CA ARG A 58 4.20 3.60 -13.90
C ARG A 58 3.82 4.96 -14.46
N ASP A 59 2.52 5.23 -14.55
CA ASP A 59 1.97 6.45 -15.13
C ASP A 59 1.53 7.47 -14.03
N GLY A 60 2.09 7.35 -12.81
CA GLY A 60 1.93 8.30 -11.72
C GLY A 60 0.69 8.08 -10.87
N LEU A 61 -0.01 9.16 -10.56
CA LEU A 61 -1.20 9.18 -9.69
C LEU A 61 -2.51 9.24 -10.48
N GLY A 62 -3.61 8.92 -9.81
CA GLY A 62 -4.97 9.12 -10.32
C GLY A 62 -5.61 7.87 -10.88
N LEU A 63 -5.41 6.71 -10.25
CA LEU A 63 -6.07 5.44 -10.59
C LEU A 63 -7.60 5.60 -10.63
N GLN A 64 -8.20 5.22 -11.76
CA GLN A 64 -9.64 5.21 -12.00
C GLN A 64 -10.15 3.83 -12.46
N SER A 65 -9.26 3.03 -13.10
CA SER A 65 -9.59 1.72 -13.64
C SER A 65 -8.41 0.76 -13.55
N GLU A 66 -8.67 -0.55 -13.67
CA GLU A 66 -7.67 -1.63 -13.61
C GLU A 66 -6.47 -1.44 -14.56
N SER A 67 -6.66 -0.77 -15.69
CA SER A 67 -5.63 -0.64 -16.72
C SER A 67 -4.84 0.67 -16.68
N ASP A 68 -5.10 1.54 -15.69
CA ASP A 68 -4.54 2.89 -15.67
C ASP A 68 -3.04 2.93 -15.36
N LEU A 69 -2.49 1.87 -14.77
CA LEU A 69 -1.10 1.78 -14.32
C LEU A 69 -0.70 2.95 -13.40
N LYS A 70 -1.65 3.48 -12.65
CA LYS A 70 -1.52 4.61 -11.74
C LYS A 70 -1.82 4.20 -10.32
N SER A 71 -1.19 4.87 -9.36
CA SER A 71 -1.55 4.72 -7.96
C SER A 71 -2.75 5.59 -7.59
N PRO A 72 -3.60 5.14 -6.64
CA PRO A 72 -4.76 5.91 -6.22
C PRO A 72 -4.34 7.17 -5.46
N ILE A 73 -5.19 8.21 -5.54
CA ILE A 73 -5.09 9.39 -4.69
C ILE A 73 -6.07 9.25 -3.53
N GLY A 74 -5.62 9.56 -2.32
CA GLY A 74 -6.50 9.59 -1.16
C GLY A 74 -5.84 9.22 0.15
N LEU A 75 -6.69 9.15 1.16
CA LEU A 75 -6.40 8.65 2.51
C LEU A 75 -6.95 7.23 2.64
N PHE A 76 -6.10 6.30 3.05
CA PHE A 76 -6.46 4.89 3.18
C PHE A 76 -5.96 4.33 4.51
N ASN A 77 -6.66 3.32 5.03
CA ASN A 77 -6.18 2.46 6.11
C ASN A 77 -5.61 1.15 5.52
N PHE A 78 -5.07 0.31 6.40
CA PHE A 78 -4.57 -1.00 6.04
C PHE A 78 -5.51 -2.10 6.56
N THR A 79 -5.59 -3.24 5.84
CA THR A 79 -6.49 -4.33 6.26
C THR A 79 -5.79 -5.66 6.44
N LYS A 80 -4.93 -6.09 5.53
CA LYS A 80 -4.26 -7.38 5.57
C LYS A 80 -2.75 -7.20 5.53
N PHE A 81 -2.06 -7.82 6.47
CA PHE A 81 -0.60 -7.92 6.53
C PHE A 81 -0.23 -9.33 6.11
N PHE A 82 0.58 -9.48 5.09
CA PHE A 82 0.90 -10.79 4.53
C PHE A 82 2.29 -10.84 3.90
N GLY A 83 2.76 -12.03 3.59
CA GLY A 83 3.99 -12.20 2.83
C GLY A 83 4.45 -13.65 2.69
N ILE A 84 5.40 -13.84 1.78
CA ILE A 84 6.05 -15.13 1.53
C ILE A 84 7.07 -15.45 2.62
N ALA A 85 7.74 -14.43 3.18
CA ALA A 85 8.64 -14.61 4.31
C ALA A 85 7.86 -14.85 5.62
N ASP A 86 8.55 -15.34 6.63
CA ASP A 86 7.97 -15.51 7.96
C ASP A 86 7.60 -14.16 8.59
N ASN A 87 6.64 -14.19 9.52
CA ASN A 87 6.23 -12.99 10.24
C ASN A 87 7.44 -12.30 10.89
N PRO A 88 7.77 -11.07 10.49
CA PRO A 88 8.93 -10.36 11.00
C PRO A 88 8.73 -9.80 12.42
N GLY A 89 7.62 -10.10 13.07
CA GLY A 89 7.22 -9.55 14.38
C GLY A 89 6.26 -8.37 14.23
N THR A 90 5.29 -8.45 13.30
CA THR A 90 4.23 -7.45 13.15
C THR A 90 3.30 -7.43 14.37
N LYS A 91 2.75 -6.25 14.67
CA LYS A 91 1.71 -6.06 15.69
C LYS A 91 0.32 -6.49 15.22
N MET A 92 0.16 -6.62 13.90
CA MET A 92 -1.09 -6.98 13.24
C MET A 92 -1.14 -8.48 12.92
N PRO A 93 -2.32 -9.08 12.78
CA PRO A 93 -2.44 -10.44 12.26
C PRO A 93 -1.73 -10.57 10.92
N TYR A 94 -0.87 -11.58 10.79
CA TYR A 94 -0.04 -11.80 9.61
C TYR A 94 -0.45 -13.08 8.90
N ILE A 95 -0.63 -12.99 7.58
CA ILE A 95 -0.97 -14.11 6.71
C ILE A 95 0.29 -14.58 5.99
N LYS A 96 0.81 -15.75 6.35
CA LYS A 96 1.86 -16.42 5.58
C LYS A 96 1.26 -16.90 4.26
N LEU A 97 1.80 -16.43 3.14
CA LEU A 97 1.35 -16.86 1.81
C LEU A 97 1.69 -18.31 1.53
N ASN A 98 0.81 -18.99 0.80
CA ASN A 98 0.95 -20.33 0.31
C ASN A 98 0.29 -20.49 -1.07
N GLU A 99 0.40 -21.68 -1.66
CA GLU A 99 -0.09 -22.00 -3.01
C GLU A 99 -1.61 -21.83 -3.20
N SER A 100 -2.39 -21.78 -2.11
CA SER A 100 -3.84 -21.69 -2.22
C SER A 100 -4.40 -20.26 -2.20
N LEU A 101 -3.55 -19.23 -1.96
CA LEU A 101 -4.00 -17.85 -1.76
C LEU A 101 -3.90 -17.02 -3.04
N TYR A 102 -5.03 -16.43 -3.41
CA TYR A 102 -5.19 -15.54 -4.55
C TYR A 102 -5.78 -14.19 -4.14
N TRP A 103 -5.44 -13.13 -4.87
CA TRP A 103 -6.19 -11.87 -4.82
C TRP A 103 -7.05 -11.77 -6.07
N VAL A 104 -8.37 -11.72 -5.88
CA VAL A 104 -9.32 -11.76 -6.99
C VAL A 104 -9.40 -10.40 -7.67
N SER A 105 -9.01 -10.34 -8.94
CA SER A 105 -9.13 -9.17 -9.82
C SER A 105 -10.10 -9.41 -10.99
N ASP A 106 -10.81 -10.53 -10.99
CA ASP A 106 -11.90 -10.80 -11.92
C ASP A 106 -13.13 -9.94 -11.58
N PRO A 107 -13.51 -8.97 -12.42
CA PRO A 107 -14.62 -8.06 -12.14
C PRO A 107 -16.00 -8.74 -12.15
N LYS A 108 -16.09 -10.00 -12.60
CA LYS A 108 -17.31 -10.80 -12.56
C LYS A 108 -17.48 -11.59 -11.26
N SER A 109 -16.41 -11.74 -10.50
CA SER A 109 -16.44 -12.49 -9.26
C SER A 109 -17.11 -11.70 -8.14
N PRO A 110 -17.97 -12.34 -7.30
CA PRO A 110 -18.51 -11.71 -6.10
C PRO A 110 -17.47 -11.41 -5.02
N LYS A 111 -16.22 -11.89 -5.22
CA LYS A 111 -15.06 -11.64 -4.35
C LYS A 111 -14.04 -10.69 -4.97
N TYR A 112 -14.43 -9.91 -5.98
CA TYR A 112 -13.55 -8.92 -6.58
C TYR A 112 -12.88 -8.03 -5.52
N ASN A 113 -11.58 -7.82 -5.67
CA ASN A 113 -10.70 -7.09 -4.75
C ASN A 113 -10.60 -7.71 -3.33
N GLN A 114 -10.66 -9.03 -3.24
CA GLN A 114 -10.51 -9.75 -1.97
C GLN A 114 -9.48 -10.88 -2.09
N MET A 115 -8.79 -11.16 -0.99
CA MET A 115 -7.96 -12.36 -0.85
C MET A 115 -8.89 -13.57 -0.62
N VAL A 116 -8.68 -14.64 -1.35
CA VAL A 116 -9.40 -15.89 -1.23
C VAL A 116 -8.46 -17.09 -1.13
N ASN A 117 -8.95 -18.17 -0.58
CA ASN A 117 -8.31 -19.49 -0.66
C ASN A 117 -9.05 -20.30 -1.73
N ILE A 118 -8.32 -20.74 -2.79
CA ILE A 118 -8.89 -21.48 -3.93
C ILE A 118 -9.46 -22.84 -3.54
N GLU A 119 -9.06 -23.41 -2.41
CA GLU A 119 -9.63 -24.66 -1.90
C GLU A 119 -11.09 -24.50 -1.45
N THR A 120 -11.45 -23.29 -1.01
CA THR A 120 -12.78 -22.98 -0.46
C THR A 120 -13.63 -22.08 -1.36
N PHE A 121 -13.01 -21.33 -2.28
CA PHE A 121 -13.70 -20.43 -3.19
C PHE A 121 -13.06 -20.48 -4.58
N LYS A 122 -13.85 -20.79 -5.64
CA LYS A 122 -13.38 -21.03 -7.02
C LYS A 122 -14.13 -20.21 -8.07
N ASP A 123 -15.05 -19.32 -7.66
CA ASP A 123 -15.87 -18.54 -8.59
C ASP A 123 -15.15 -17.25 -9.00
N PHE A 124 -14.03 -17.42 -9.74
CA PHE A 124 -13.26 -16.34 -10.32
C PHE A 124 -12.31 -16.89 -11.42
N ASP A 125 -11.92 -16.02 -12.36
CA ASP A 125 -10.94 -16.36 -13.38
C ASP A 125 -9.52 -16.22 -12.82
N LEU A 126 -8.78 -17.33 -12.82
CA LEU A 126 -7.38 -17.38 -12.37
C LEU A 126 -6.47 -16.48 -13.20
N ASN A 127 -6.74 -16.34 -14.52
CA ASN A 127 -5.90 -15.52 -15.41
C ASN A 127 -6.11 -14.01 -15.18
N LEU A 128 -7.21 -13.62 -14.53
CA LEU A 128 -7.52 -12.24 -14.18
C LEU A 128 -7.20 -11.94 -12.70
N SER A 129 -6.62 -12.90 -11.97
CA SER A 129 -6.39 -12.79 -10.53
C SER A 129 -4.93 -13.04 -10.20
N GLU A 130 -4.45 -12.47 -9.10
CA GLU A 130 -3.05 -12.63 -8.69
C GLU A 130 -2.86 -13.88 -7.83
N HIS A 131 -2.04 -14.82 -8.29
CA HIS A 131 -1.53 -15.91 -7.46
C HIS A 131 -0.41 -15.36 -6.56
N LEU A 132 -0.75 -15.01 -5.32
CA LEU A 132 0.09 -14.18 -4.47
C LEU A 132 1.48 -14.77 -4.18
N ILE A 133 1.62 -16.10 -4.19
CA ILE A 133 2.89 -16.79 -3.92
C ILE A 133 3.91 -16.62 -5.06
N GLU A 134 3.48 -16.29 -6.27
CA GLU A 134 4.36 -16.14 -7.43
C GLU A 134 5.18 -14.83 -7.40
N GLU A 135 4.70 -13.82 -6.68
CA GLU A 135 5.38 -12.54 -6.54
C GLU A 135 6.48 -12.57 -5.47
N THR A 136 7.46 -13.44 -5.65
CA THR A 136 8.45 -13.84 -4.63
C THR A 136 9.29 -12.68 -4.06
N VAL A 137 9.52 -11.63 -4.82
CA VAL A 137 10.26 -10.43 -4.38
C VAL A 137 9.31 -9.39 -3.82
N ALA A 138 8.27 -9.02 -4.60
CA ALA A 138 7.34 -7.97 -4.23
C ALA A 138 6.56 -8.34 -2.95
N TYR A 139 6.03 -9.55 -2.89
CA TYR A 139 5.21 -9.99 -1.75
C TYR A 139 6.01 -10.78 -0.72
N LYS A 140 7.34 -10.59 -0.67
CA LYS A 140 8.12 -11.06 0.47
C LYS A 140 7.55 -10.51 1.78
N TYR A 141 7.16 -9.22 1.77
CA TYR A 141 6.34 -8.55 2.79
C TYR A 141 5.40 -7.58 2.10
N ALA A 142 4.13 -7.62 2.41
CA ALA A 142 3.12 -6.76 1.83
C ALA A 142 2.00 -6.41 2.81
N VAL A 143 1.36 -5.27 2.57
CA VAL A 143 0.20 -4.80 3.33
C VAL A 143 -0.85 -4.29 2.35
N ASN A 144 -2.10 -4.74 2.48
CA ASN A 144 -3.19 -4.24 1.65
C ASN A 144 -3.54 -2.80 2.03
N ILE A 145 -3.40 -1.88 1.07
CA ILE A 145 -3.97 -0.55 1.12
C ILE A 145 -5.46 -0.69 0.79
N ASN A 146 -6.33 -0.25 1.69
CA ASN A 146 -7.78 -0.45 1.58
C ASN A 146 -8.40 0.48 0.52
N TYR A 147 -7.90 0.38 -0.71
CA TYR A 147 -8.47 1.02 -1.88
C TYR A 147 -9.65 0.18 -2.41
N ASN A 148 -10.69 0.82 -2.90
CA ASN A 148 -11.89 0.17 -3.42
C ASN A 148 -12.47 -0.90 -2.46
N PRO A 149 -12.73 -0.56 -1.18
CA PRO A 149 -13.12 -1.54 -0.15
C PRO A 149 -14.44 -2.25 -0.43
N ASN A 150 -15.30 -1.62 -1.22
CA ASN A 150 -16.59 -2.20 -1.63
C ASN A 150 -16.49 -3.14 -2.83
N GLY A 151 -15.28 -3.36 -3.37
CA GLY A 151 -15.07 -4.23 -4.52
C GLY A 151 -15.87 -3.81 -5.76
N ILE A 152 -15.91 -2.50 -6.05
CA ILE A 152 -16.62 -2.01 -7.24
C ILE A 152 -15.87 -2.46 -8.48
N PRO A 153 -16.47 -3.33 -9.33
CA PRO A 153 -15.79 -3.89 -10.48
C PRO A 153 -15.21 -2.85 -11.44
N GLY A 154 -13.98 -3.07 -11.89
CA GLY A 154 -13.30 -2.22 -12.86
C GLY A 154 -12.66 -0.95 -12.27
N LYS A 155 -12.90 -0.62 -10.99
CA LYS A 155 -12.28 0.54 -10.34
C LYS A 155 -10.82 0.34 -9.96
N GLY A 156 -10.30 -0.86 -10.05
CA GLY A 156 -8.97 -1.24 -9.59
C GLY A 156 -9.03 -2.16 -8.38
N SER A 157 -8.09 -3.09 -8.34
CA SER A 157 -7.94 -4.11 -7.29
C SER A 157 -6.46 -4.30 -6.95
N ALA A 158 -6.17 -5.10 -5.92
CA ALA A 158 -4.80 -5.51 -5.56
C ALA A 158 -3.83 -4.33 -5.34
N ILE A 159 -4.27 -3.30 -4.61
CA ILE A 159 -3.41 -2.16 -4.27
C ILE A 159 -2.73 -2.40 -2.93
N PHE A 160 -1.42 -2.62 -2.96
CA PHE A 160 -0.60 -2.97 -1.81
C PHE A 160 0.54 -1.99 -1.57
N LEU A 161 1.02 -1.95 -0.34
CA LEU A 161 2.35 -1.48 0.01
C LEU A 161 3.24 -2.73 0.14
N HIS A 162 4.32 -2.84 -0.66
CA HIS A 162 5.12 -4.06 -0.78
C HIS A 162 6.62 -3.80 -1.00
N CYS A 163 7.44 -4.85 -1.09
CA CYS A 163 8.86 -4.73 -1.37
C CYS A 163 9.12 -4.32 -2.83
N THR A 164 10.08 -3.41 -3.04
CA THR A 164 10.51 -3.01 -4.38
C THR A 164 11.16 -4.17 -5.13
N LYS A 165 10.80 -4.31 -6.40
CA LYS A 165 11.46 -5.17 -7.39
C LYS A 165 11.73 -4.39 -8.68
N GLU A 166 12.62 -4.88 -9.52
CA GLU A 166 12.77 -4.35 -10.88
C GLU A 166 11.61 -4.81 -11.80
N PRO A 167 11.16 -3.96 -12.72
CA PRO A 167 11.55 -2.57 -12.95
C PRO A 167 11.06 -1.63 -11.82
N LEU A 168 11.71 -0.46 -11.66
CA LEU A 168 11.44 0.49 -10.58
C LEU A 168 10.15 1.31 -10.79
N TYR A 169 9.05 0.62 -10.91
CA TYR A 169 7.67 1.15 -10.91
C TYR A 169 6.71 0.02 -10.52
N THR A 170 5.45 0.36 -10.26
CA THR A 170 4.38 -0.60 -10.01
C THR A 170 3.26 -0.46 -11.04
N LEU A 171 2.25 -1.32 -10.97
CA LEU A 171 1.03 -1.20 -11.80
C LEU A 171 -0.08 -0.42 -11.07
N GLY A 172 0.21 0.13 -9.87
CA GLY A 172 -0.74 0.88 -9.05
C GLY A 172 -0.42 0.84 -7.56
N CYS A 173 0.31 -0.19 -7.12
CA CYS A 173 0.79 -0.33 -5.75
C CYS A 173 1.79 0.77 -5.35
N VAL A 174 2.19 0.76 -4.09
CA VAL A 174 3.35 1.50 -3.57
C VAL A 174 4.42 0.49 -3.17
N SER A 175 5.68 0.71 -3.56
CA SER A 175 6.76 -0.18 -3.16
C SER A 175 7.89 0.54 -2.45
N LEU A 176 8.51 -0.16 -1.48
CA LEU A 176 9.64 0.30 -0.68
C LEU A 176 10.78 -0.72 -0.73
N PRO A 177 12.04 -0.29 -0.59
CA PRO A 177 13.14 -1.21 -0.34
C PRO A 177 12.82 -2.15 0.82
N GLU A 178 13.14 -3.45 0.68
CA GLU A 178 12.78 -4.50 1.64
C GLU A 178 13.08 -4.12 3.10
N LYS A 179 14.27 -3.57 3.37
CA LYS A 179 14.66 -3.14 4.72
C LYS A 179 13.69 -2.13 5.34
N ASN A 180 13.11 -1.26 4.51
CA ASN A 180 12.16 -0.23 4.94
C ASN A 180 10.75 -0.82 5.05
N MET A 181 10.37 -1.73 4.14
CA MET A 181 9.11 -2.47 4.24
C MET A 181 9.03 -3.29 5.54
N ILE A 182 10.12 -3.93 5.95
CA ILE A 182 10.21 -4.63 7.25
C ILE A 182 9.95 -3.68 8.42
N LYS A 183 10.51 -2.46 8.40
CA LYS A 183 10.24 -1.46 9.44
C LYS A 183 8.77 -1.07 9.48
N VAL A 184 8.16 -0.86 8.32
CA VAL A 184 6.73 -0.52 8.22
C VAL A 184 5.88 -1.64 8.79
N ILE A 185 6.03 -2.87 8.30
CA ILE A 185 5.16 -4.00 8.66
C ILE A 185 5.28 -4.38 10.16
N LYS A 186 6.46 -4.18 10.76
CA LYS A 186 6.67 -4.40 12.20
C LYS A 186 6.03 -3.36 13.10
N ASN A 187 5.92 -2.13 12.65
CA ASN A 187 5.51 -1.02 13.50
C ASN A 187 4.09 -0.52 13.24
N ALA A 188 3.56 -0.73 12.03
CA ALA A 188 2.19 -0.35 11.72
C ALA A 188 1.19 -1.05 12.63
N ASN A 189 0.19 -0.31 13.08
CA ASN A 189 -0.90 -0.76 13.92
C ASN A 189 -2.26 -0.57 13.22
N GLU A 190 -3.34 -0.91 13.90
CA GLU A 190 -4.71 -0.83 13.38
C GLU A 190 -5.18 0.58 13.04
N LYS A 191 -4.55 1.60 13.64
CA LYS A 191 -4.86 3.02 13.39
C LYS A 191 -4.01 3.64 12.30
N ALA A 192 -2.98 2.93 11.81
CA ALA A 192 -2.08 3.44 10.78
C ALA A 192 -2.85 3.80 9.51
N VAL A 193 -2.54 4.97 8.96
CA VAL A 193 -3.10 5.43 7.68
C VAL A 193 -1.99 5.78 6.69
N ILE A 194 -2.33 5.72 5.42
CA ILE A 194 -1.47 6.14 4.32
C ILE A 194 -2.20 7.18 3.46
N ILE A 195 -1.52 8.30 3.18
CA ILE A 195 -1.98 9.34 2.27
C ILE A 195 -1.10 9.29 1.03
N ILE A 196 -1.72 9.16 -0.13
CA ILE A 196 -1.05 9.15 -1.44
C ILE A 196 -1.58 10.34 -2.21
N ASP A 197 -0.77 11.40 -2.35
CA ASP A 197 -1.15 12.60 -3.10
C ASP A 197 0.08 13.50 -3.38
N GLU A 198 -0.11 14.53 -4.18
CA GLU A 198 0.90 15.58 -4.38
C GLU A 198 1.11 16.41 -3.08
N TYR A 199 2.31 16.90 -2.90
CA TYR A 199 2.69 17.73 -1.74
C TYR A 199 1.70 18.86 -1.43
N LYS A 200 1.23 19.57 -2.49
CA LYS A 200 0.31 20.71 -2.34
C LYS A 200 -1.04 20.37 -1.74
N ASN A 201 -1.45 19.10 -1.81
CA ASN A 201 -2.77 18.62 -1.37
C ASN A 201 -2.76 17.98 0.02
N ILE A 202 -1.57 17.65 0.57
CA ILE A 202 -1.43 16.83 1.79
C ILE A 202 -2.21 17.39 2.98
N TYR A 203 -2.25 18.71 3.14
CA TYR A 203 -2.96 19.33 4.27
C TYR A 203 -4.49 19.42 4.10
N ASN A 204 -5.05 18.86 3.02
CA ASN A 204 -6.50 18.70 2.86
C ASN A 204 -7.06 17.52 3.68
N TYR A 205 -6.20 16.59 4.09
CA TYR A 205 -6.53 15.36 4.81
C TYR A 205 -6.57 15.46 6.34
#